data_d81773fbc7a0560f81a16672baea29e4
#
_entry.id   d81773fbc7a0560f81a16672baea29e4
#
_cell.length_a   1.000
_cell.length_b   1.000
_cell.length_c   1.000
_cell.angle_alpha   90.00
_cell.angle_beta   90.00
_cell.angle_gamma   90.00
#
_symmetry.space_group_name_H-M   'P 1'
#
loop_
_entity.id
_entity.type
_entity.pdbx_description
1 polymer ?
#
loop_
_entity_poly.entity_id
_entity_poly.type
_entity_poly.pdbx_seq_one_letter_code
_entity_poly.pdbx_strand_id
1 'polypeptide(L)'
;MGLFFSSDRFTRPGPGVRPDAPRKKGVARLAEIMGRDMWNFFRAGFLAFLGCLPFIIGMFFAVETHALLFMLLAGIIGGLIAGPELSAMADTVLRSLRDEPGYWWETYRRVWKRNARESLVPGMLTGLVLSIQIFTLFHMSVISAGIVTWALLILSFVVTLGLESYIWPQIALLDLPLYGILKNSLLLFLGYLPRSLGAIAIKAVYWGAILLFFPLTTIILPFTNFWLPMLPALLCIYQPLNKCFTIELSLIHISRAHETLRHL
;
A
#
# COMPACT_ATOMS: atom_id res chain seq x y z
N MET A 1 2.38 -7.07 -52.31
CA MET A 1 2.38 -7.65 -50.97
C MET A 1 3.19 -6.73 -50.05
N GLY A 2 2.62 -5.67 -49.52
CA GLY A 2 3.34 -4.59 -48.81
C GLY A 2 2.42 -3.63 -48.06
N LEU A 3 1.19 -4.04 -47.67
CA LEU A 3 0.19 -3.13 -47.10
C LEU A 3 0.11 -3.14 -45.55
N PHE A 4 0.88 -4.00 -44.86
CA PHE A 4 0.74 -4.14 -43.38
C PHE A 4 1.99 -3.82 -42.54
N PHE A 5 3.16 -3.61 -43.16
CA PHE A 5 4.39 -3.26 -42.43
C PHE A 5 5.08 -2.07 -43.09
N SER A 6 4.52 -0.88 -42.93
CA SER A 6 5.24 0.34 -43.23
C SER A 6 6.17 0.63 -42.05
N SER A 7 7.50 0.55 -42.27
CA SER A 7 8.54 0.92 -41.32
C SER A 7 8.37 2.36 -40.77
N ASP A 8 7.72 3.23 -41.56
CA ASP A 8 7.42 4.63 -41.21
C ASP A 8 6.51 4.78 -39.96
N ARG A 9 5.74 3.75 -39.60
CA ARG A 9 4.93 3.80 -38.37
C ARG A 9 5.78 3.73 -37.11
N PHE A 10 6.94 3.10 -37.17
CA PHE A 10 7.85 2.95 -36.02
C PHE A 10 8.87 4.10 -35.94
N THR A 11 9.08 4.82 -37.02
CA THR A 11 10.03 5.93 -37.09
C THR A 11 9.37 7.31 -36.94
N ARG A 12 8.04 7.40 -37.09
CA ARG A 12 7.35 8.67 -36.81
C ARG A 12 7.39 8.92 -35.32
N PRO A 13 7.99 10.05 -34.85
CA PRO A 13 7.86 10.44 -33.46
C PRO A 13 6.36 10.55 -33.16
N GLY A 14 5.89 9.75 -32.22
CA GLY A 14 4.54 9.90 -31.68
C GLY A 14 4.32 11.33 -31.20
N PRO A 15 3.08 11.76 -30.94
CA PRO A 15 2.79 13.07 -30.36
C PRO A 15 3.35 13.12 -28.93
N GLY A 16 4.66 13.09 -28.79
CA GLY A 16 5.35 12.95 -27.51
C GLY A 16 4.73 13.81 -26.43
N VAL A 17 4.67 13.29 -25.23
CA VAL A 17 4.31 14.10 -24.05
C VAL A 17 5.39 15.17 -23.95
N ARG A 18 4.98 16.45 -23.97
CA ARG A 18 5.93 17.56 -23.78
C ARG A 18 6.63 17.33 -22.44
N PRO A 19 7.97 17.47 -22.36
CA PRO A 19 8.71 17.26 -21.10
C PRO A 19 8.14 18.07 -19.94
N ASP A 20 7.58 19.25 -20.25
CA ASP A 20 7.02 20.20 -19.29
C ASP A 20 5.49 20.07 -19.08
N ALA A 21 4.87 19.02 -19.61
CA ALA A 21 3.42 18.84 -19.45
C ALA A 21 3.09 18.65 -17.96
N PRO A 22 2.19 19.45 -17.36
CA PRO A 22 1.85 19.31 -15.96
C PRO A 22 1.18 17.95 -15.74
N ARG A 23 1.61 17.23 -14.69
CA ARG A 23 1.00 15.95 -14.28
C ARG A 23 -0.50 16.13 -14.05
N LYS A 24 -1.30 15.22 -14.55
CA LYS A 24 -2.75 15.19 -14.27
C LYS A 24 -2.98 15.10 -12.76
N LYS A 25 -4.16 15.51 -12.30
CA LYS A 25 -4.51 15.49 -10.87
C LYS A 25 -5.78 14.65 -10.63
N GLY A 26 -5.94 14.20 -9.40
CA GLY A 26 -7.15 13.49 -8.97
C GLY A 26 -7.44 12.22 -9.77
N VAL A 27 -8.70 12.03 -10.13
CA VAL A 27 -9.19 10.83 -10.84
C VAL A 27 -8.53 10.62 -12.20
N ALA A 28 -8.23 11.71 -12.92
CA ALA A 28 -7.54 11.62 -14.22
C ALA A 28 -6.10 11.07 -14.07
N ARG A 29 -5.43 11.42 -12.97
CA ARG A 29 -4.11 10.84 -12.63
C ARG A 29 -4.23 9.37 -12.26
N LEU A 30 -5.23 9.02 -11.48
CA LEU A 30 -5.50 7.62 -11.10
C LEU A 30 -5.73 6.76 -12.36
N ALA A 31 -6.57 7.19 -13.28
CA ALA A 31 -6.86 6.47 -14.53
C ALA A 31 -5.60 6.31 -15.42
N GLU A 32 -4.78 7.34 -15.51
CA GLU A 32 -3.52 7.31 -16.26
C GLU A 32 -2.55 6.27 -15.67
N ILE A 33 -2.33 6.29 -14.35
CA ILE A 33 -1.43 5.36 -13.66
C ILE A 33 -1.96 3.93 -13.75
N MET A 34 -3.27 3.73 -13.58
CA MET A 34 -3.89 2.41 -13.74
C MET A 34 -3.70 1.87 -15.15
N GLY A 35 -3.95 2.68 -16.18
CA GLY A 35 -3.77 2.27 -17.57
C GLY A 35 -2.32 1.90 -17.93
N ARG A 36 -1.34 2.57 -17.30
CA ARG A 36 0.08 2.34 -17.56
C ARG A 36 0.66 1.16 -16.78
N ASP A 37 0.37 1.07 -15.48
CA ASP A 37 1.10 0.22 -14.54
C ASP A 37 0.24 -0.87 -13.87
N MET A 38 -1.02 -1.06 -14.31
CA MET A 38 -1.96 -2.01 -13.70
C MET A 38 -1.37 -3.41 -13.54
N TRP A 39 -0.59 -3.87 -14.53
CA TRP A 39 0.03 -5.19 -14.47
C TRP A 39 1.11 -5.30 -13.38
N ASN A 40 1.84 -4.22 -13.13
CA ASN A 40 2.82 -4.17 -12.04
C ASN A 40 2.13 -4.15 -10.67
N PHE A 41 1.02 -3.43 -10.54
CA PHE A 41 0.20 -3.43 -9.33
C PHE A 41 -0.40 -4.80 -9.05
N PHE A 42 -0.94 -5.46 -10.09
CA PHE A 42 -1.48 -6.80 -9.94
C PHE A 42 -0.42 -7.77 -9.42
N ARG A 43 0.78 -7.79 -10.02
CA ARG A 43 1.87 -8.67 -9.59
C ARG A 43 2.32 -8.37 -8.16
N ALA A 44 2.56 -7.09 -7.82
CA ALA A 44 2.96 -6.69 -6.48
C ALA A 44 1.89 -7.02 -5.44
N GLY A 45 0.64 -6.74 -5.77
CA GLY A 45 -0.50 -7.05 -4.91
C GLY A 45 -0.70 -8.54 -4.73
N PHE A 46 -0.49 -9.35 -5.77
CA PHE A 46 -0.59 -10.81 -5.66
C PHE A 46 0.48 -11.38 -4.72
N LEU A 47 1.72 -10.89 -4.79
CA LEU A 47 2.77 -11.27 -3.84
C LEU A 47 2.41 -10.82 -2.41
N ALA A 48 1.91 -9.60 -2.23
CA ALA A 48 1.44 -9.12 -0.93
C ALA A 48 0.27 -9.98 -0.40
N PHE A 49 -0.65 -10.41 -1.26
CA PHE A 49 -1.73 -11.32 -0.91
C PHE A 49 -1.18 -12.68 -0.44
N LEU A 50 -0.21 -13.25 -1.16
CA LEU A 50 0.45 -14.49 -0.74
C LEU A 50 1.16 -14.32 0.63
N GLY A 51 1.84 -13.21 0.85
CA GLY A 51 2.46 -12.88 2.13
C GLY A 51 1.46 -12.71 3.28
N CYS A 52 0.24 -12.28 2.98
CA CYS A 52 -0.84 -12.15 3.96
C CYS A 52 -1.64 -13.46 4.19
N LEU A 53 -1.44 -14.51 3.37
CA LEU A 53 -2.17 -15.79 3.55
C LEU A 53 -2.03 -16.38 4.95
N PRO A 54 -0.83 -16.43 5.60
CA PRO A 54 -0.72 -16.95 6.96
C PRO A 54 -1.59 -16.17 7.96
N PHE A 55 -1.69 -14.85 7.80
CA PHE A 55 -2.59 -14.02 8.60
C PHE A 55 -4.06 -14.38 8.36
N ILE A 56 -4.47 -14.45 7.09
CA ILE A 56 -5.86 -14.74 6.69
C ILE A 56 -6.29 -16.12 7.19
N ILE A 57 -5.47 -17.16 6.95
CA ILE A 57 -5.74 -18.52 7.37
C ILE A 57 -5.77 -18.63 8.89
N GLY A 58 -4.79 -18.04 9.58
CA GLY A 58 -4.75 -18.04 11.03
C GLY A 58 -5.94 -17.33 11.66
N MET A 59 -6.39 -16.21 11.08
CA MET A 59 -7.59 -15.48 11.53
C MET A 59 -8.86 -16.29 11.28
N PHE A 60 -8.96 -16.99 10.14
CA PHE A 60 -10.08 -17.91 9.88
C PHE A 60 -10.18 -18.95 11.00
N PHE A 61 -9.10 -19.64 11.32
CA PHE A 61 -9.08 -20.60 12.42
C PHE A 61 -9.36 -19.97 13.78
N ALA A 62 -8.84 -18.77 14.03
CA ALA A 62 -9.09 -18.05 15.28
C ALA A 62 -10.58 -17.75 15.50
N VAL A 63 -11.26 -17.31 14.44
CA VAL A 63 -12.70 -16.97 14.49
C VAL A 63 -13.55 -18.24 14.63
N GLU A 64 -13.29 -19.28 13.84
CA GLU A 64 -14.06 -20.53 13.85
C GLU A 64 -13.91 -21.31 15.17
N THR A 65 -12.70 -21.31 15.74
CA THR A 65 -12.43 -22.07 16.98
C THR A 65 -12.58 -21.22 18.26
N HIS A 66 -12.85 -19.92 18.12
CA HIS A 66 -12.89 -18.95 19.22
C HIS A 66 -11.60 -18.93 20.05
N ALA A 67 -10.46 -19.29 19.46
CA ALA A 67 -9.20 -19.49 20.16
C ALA A 67 -8.30 -18.26 20.06
N LEU A 68 -8.05 -17.60 21.19
CA LEU A 68 -7.15 -16.44 21.30
C LEU A 68 -5.71 -16.77 20.84
N LEU A 69 -5.27 -18.03 21.03
CA LEU A 69 -3.93 -18.45 20.61
C LEU A 69 -3.76 -18.32 19.07
N PHE A 70 -4.73 -18.78 18.28
CA PHE A 70 -4.67 -18.63 16.84
C PHE A 70 -4.72 -17.17 16.39
N MET A 71 -5.50 -16.31 17.08
CA MET A 71 -5.53 -14.88 16.85
C MET A 71 -4.15 -14.25 17.07
N LEU A 72 -3.48 -14.55 18.19
CA LEU A 72 -2.15 -14.03 18.49
C LEU A 72 -1.10 -14.53 17.48
N LEU A 73 -1.11 -15.83 17.16
CA LEU A 73 -0.20 -16.41 16.17
C LEU A 73 -0.43 -15.82 14.78
N ALA A 74 -1.69 -15.66 14.36
CA ALA A 74 -2.03 -15.03 13.09
C ALA A 74 -1.51 -13.59 13.03
N GLY A 75 -1.73 -12.80 14.08
CA GLY A 75 -1.26 -11.42 14.16
C GLY A 75 0.26 -11.30 14.12
N ILE A 76 0.96 -12.07 14.94
CA ILE A 76 2.42 -12.01 15.06
C ILE A 76 3.09 -12.61 13.81
N ILE A 77 2.86 -13.87 13.50
CA ILE A 77 3.54 -14.58 12.41
C ILE A 77 3.06 -14.06 11.06
N GLY A 78 1.75 -13.92 10.90
CA GLY A 78 1.19 -13.39 9.66
C GLY A 78 1.63 -11.96 9.38
N GLY A 79 1.68 -11.10 10.40
CA GLY A 79 2.18 -9.75 10.29
C GLY A 79 3.67 -9.66 9.95
N LEU A 80 4.51 -10.52 10.56
CA LEU A 80 5.94 -10.63 10.22
C LEU A 80 6.17 -10.97 8.74
N ILE A 81 5.39 -11.90 8.20
CA ILE A 81 5.52 -12.34 6.81
C ILE A 81 4.94 -11.29 5.84
N ALA A 82 3.81 -10.67 6.20
CA ALA A 82 3.15 -9.66 5.37
C ALA A 82 3.92 -8.33 5.27
N GLY A 83 4.66 -7.94 6.33
CA GLY A 83 5.34 -6.65 6.40
C GLY A 83 6.25 -6.35 5.20
N PRO A 84 7.23 -7.20 4.86
CA PRO A 84 8.09 -7.03 3.70
C PRO A 84 7.34 -6.89 2.38
N GLU A 85 6.29 -7.68 2.18
CA GLU A 85 5.47 -7.66 0.96
C GLU A 85 4.67 -6.36 0.84
N LEU A 86 4.07 -5.90 1.94
CA LEU A 86 3.32 -4.65 1.96
C LEU A 86 4.21 -3.43 1.71
N SER A 87 5.43 -3.42 2.25
CA SER A 87 6.40 -2.35 1.99
C SER A 87 6.86 -2.32 0.54
N ALA A 88 7.14 -3.48 -0.07
CA ALA A 88 7.54 -3.59 -1.47
C ALA A 88 6.39 -3.23 -2.44
N MET A 89 5.15 -3.58 -2.07
CA MET A 89 3.97 -3.15 -2.82
C MET A 89 3.78 -1.63 -2.72
N ALA A 90 3.96 -1.03 -1.54
CA ALA A 90 3.91 0.41 -1.37
C ALA A 90 4.95 1.13 -2.24
N ASP A 91 6.20 0.62 -2.32
CA ASP A 91 7.23 1.16 -3.21
C ASP A 91 6.80 1.08 -4.69
N THR A 92 6.22 -0.05 -5.12
CA THR A 92 5.72 -0.21 -6.49
C THR A 92 4.69 0.88 -6.85
N VAL A 93 3.74 1.15 -5.94
CA VAL A 93 2.74 2.20 -6.15
C VAL A 93 3.38 3.59 -6.14
N LEU A 94 4.29 3.85 -5.20
CA LEU A 94 4.97 5.15 -5.09
C LEU A 94 5.84 5.46 -6.31
N ARG A 95 6.52 4.47 -6.90
CA ARG A 95 7.28 4.63 -8.15
C ARG A 95 6.38 5.03 -9.30
N SER A 96 5.22 4.40 -9.42
CA SER A 96 4.22 4.79 -10.42
C SER A 96 3.70 6.21 -10.23
N LEU A 97 3.49 6.64 -8.98
CA LEU A 97 3.09 8.01 -8.66
C LEU A 97 4.17 9.05 -9.06
N ARG A 98 5.45 8.66 -8.99
CA ARG A 98 6.61 9.49 -9.34
C ARG A 98 7.04 9.38 -10.80
N ASP A 99 6.41 8.50 -11.58
CA ASP A 99 6.80 8.19 -12.97
C ASP A 99 8.22 7.63 -13.10
N GLU A 100 8.68 6.86 -12.10
CA GLU A 100 10.01 6.26 -12.12
C GLU A 100 10.06 5.03 -13.03
N PRO A 101 10.94 5.02 -14.05
CA PRO A 101 11.12 3.87 -14.92
C PRO A 101 11.87 2.73 -14.20
N GLY A 102 11.71 1.51 -14.69
CA GLY A 102 12.50 0.38 -14.21
C GLY A 102 11.86 -0.97 -14.50
N TYR A 103 12.69 -2.02 -14.48
CA TYR A 103 12.20 -3.39 -14.55
C TYR A 103 11.55 -3.75 -13.22
N TRP A 104 10.24 -3.99 -13.24
CA TRP A 104 9.44 -4.18 -12.05
C TRP A 104 10.00 -5.27 -11.11
N TRP A 105 10.30 -6.47 -11.64
CA TRP A 105 10.73 -7.61 -10.81
C TRP A 105 12.06 -7.38 -10.08
N GLU A 106 13.03 -6.86 -10.79
CA GLU A 106 14.35 -6.57 -10.21
C GLU A 106 14.25 -5.51 -9.11
N THR A 107 13.47 -4.46 -9.38
CA THR A 107 13.23 -3.38 -8.43
C THR A 107 12.45 -3.88 -7.21
N TYR A 108 11.37 -4.63 -7.42
CA TYR A 108 10.57 -5.21 -6.34
C TYR A 108 11.43 -6.08 -5.40
N ARG A 109 12.19 -7.01 -5.97
CA ARG A 109 13.08 -7.90 -5.21
C ARG A 109 14.15 -7.14 -4.42
N ARG A 110 14.72 -6.10 -5.00
CA ARG A 110 15.73 -5.24 -4.36
C ARG A 110 15.12 -4.51 -3.16
N VAL A 111 13.98 -3.89 -3.34
CA VAL A 111 13.25 -3.16 -2.29
C VAL A 111 12.79 -4.11 -1.18
N TRP A 112 12.22 -5.26 -1.55
CA TRP A 112 11.82 -6.29 -0.61
C TRP A 112 12.98 -6.69 0.31
N LYS A 113 14.15 -6.99 -0.26
CA LYS A 113 15.35 -7.36 0.51
C LYS A 113 15.86 -6.23 1.40
N ARG A 114 15.86 -5.00 0.89
CA ARG A 114 16.31 -3.83 1.65
C ARG A 114 15.41 -3.58 2.86
N ASN A 115 14.11 -3.61 2.64
CA ASN A 115 13.12 -3.23 3.65
C ASN A 115 12.69 -4.41 4.54
N ALA A 116 13.10 -5.65 4.23
CA ALA A 116 12.65 -6.83 4.95
C ALA A 116 12.83 -6.70 6.46
N ARG A 117 14.03 -6.31 6.91
CA ARG A 117 14.34 -6.18 8.34
C ARG A 117 13.53 -5.07 9.03
N GLU A 118 13.37 -3.94 8.37
CA GLU A 118 12.71 -2.76 8.94
C GLU A 118 11.19 -2.90 8.96
N SER A 119 10.63 -3.74 8.08
CA SER A 119 9.19 -3.99 7.99
C SER A 119 8.69 -5.11 8.91
N LEU A 120 9.57 -5.95 9.49
CA LEU A 120 9.16 -7.07 10.36
C LEU A 120 8.41 -6.58 11.59
N VAL A 121 8.98 -5.65 12.36
CA VAL A 121 8.36 -5.15 13.60
C VAL A 121 7.10 -4.35 13.33
N PRO A 122 7.07 -3.38 12.38
CA PRO A 122 5.82 -2.74 11.98
C PRO A 122 4.76 -3.73 11.49
N GLY A 123 5.15 -4.73 10.71
CA GLY A 123 4.25 -5.78 10.24
C GLY A 123 3.66 -6.61 11.37
N MET A 124 4.49 -7.02 12.33
CA MET A 124 4.04 -7.73 13.53
C MET A 124 3.06 -6.88 14.36
N LEU A 125 3.37 -5.62 14.61
CA LEU A 125 2.53 -4.73 15.41
C LEU A 125 1.18 -4.46 14.73
N THR A 126 1.20 -4.12 13.44
CA THR A 126 -0.05 -3.88 12.68
C THR A 126 -0.86 -5.17 12.54
N GLY A 127 -0.21 -6.30 12.28
CA GLY A 127 -0.86 -7.61 12.23
C GLY A 127 -1.51 -7.99 13.56
N LEU A 128 -0.82 -7.77 14.68
CA LEU A 128 -1.37 -8.04 16.02
C LEU A 128 -2.58 -7.14 16.33
N VAL A 129 -2.49 -5.84 16.05
CA VAL A 129 -3.61 -4.92 16.26
C VAL A 129 -4.80 -5.29 15.38
N LEU A 130 -4.57 -5.58 14.09
CA LEU A 130 -5.63 -6.00 13.17
C LEU A 130 -6.25 -7.34 13.58
N SER A 131 -5.45 -8.30 14.06
CA SER A 131 -6.00 -9.59 14.52
C SER A 131 -6.93 -9.41 15.72
N ILE A 132 -6.57 -8.57 16.69
CA ILE A 132 -7.44 -8.24 17.83
C ILE A 132 -8.73 -7.56 17.36
N GLN A 133 -8.63 -6.59 16.45
CA GLN A 133 -9.78 -5.85 15.93
C GLN A 133 -10.74 -6.76 15.16
N ILE A 134 -10.21 -7.60 14.25
CA ILE A 134 -11.02 -8.53 13.46
C ILE A 134 -11.65 -9.60 14.37
N PHE A 135 -10.88 -10.16 15.28
CA PHE A 135 -11.41 -11.14 16.24
C PHE A 135 -12.54 -10.54 17.08
N THR A 136 -12.34 -9.33 17.62
CA THR A 136 -13.39 -8.62 18.36
C THR A 136 -14.63 -8.37 17.50
N LEU A 137 -14.45 -7.93 16.24
CA LEU A 137 -15.55 -7.66 15.31
C LEU A 137 -16.46 -8.90 15.13
N PHE A 138 -15.86 -10.07 14.89
CA PHE A 138 -16.64 -11.30 14.70
C PHE A 138 -17.26 -11.85 15.99
N HIS A 139 -16.77 -11.44 17.16
CA HIS A 139 -17.30 -11.86 18.46
C HIS A 139 -18.21 -10.83 19.15
N MET A 140 -18.59 -9.75 18.46
CA MET A 140 -19.41 -8.68 19.04
C MET A 140 -20.76 -9.14 19.59
N SER A 141 -21.38 -10.12 18.92
CA SER A 141 -22.63 -10.74 19.38
C SER A 141 -22.46 -11.55 20.66
N VAL A 142 -21.34 -12.27 20.78
CA VAL A 142 -21.01 -13.09 21.96
C VAL A 142 -20.70 -12.23 23.18
N ILE A 143 -20.01 -11.09 22.97
CA ILE A 143 -19.63 -10.16 24.04
C ILE A 143 -20.83 -9.30 24.50
N SER A 144 -21.99 -9.42 23.83
CA SER A 144 -23.15 -8.54 24.09
C SER A 144 -22.76 -7.05 24.02
N ALA A 145 -22.02 -6.69 22.98
CA ALA A 145 -21.34 -5.40 22.85
C ALA A 145 -22.33 -4.23 22.83
N GLY A 146 -22.16 -3.32 23.78
CA GLY A 146 -22.88 -2.04 23.79
C GLY A 146 -22.32 -1.03 22.78
N ILE A 147 -23.01 0.11 22.67
CA ILE A 147 -22.64 1.20 21.75
C ILE A 147 -21.21 1.70 21.98
N VAL A 148 -20.70 1.69 23.21
CA VAL A 148 -19.35 2.11 23.56
C VAL A 148 -18.31 1.17 22.93
N THR A 149 -18.52 -0.14 22.99
CA THR A 149 -17.63 -1.14 22.40
C THR A 149 -17.54 -0.98 20.89
N TRP A 150 -18.69 -0.75 20.22
CA TRP A 150 -18.72 -0.44 18.78
C TRP A 150 -17.96 0.83 18.45
N ALA A 151 -18.18 1.91 19.22
CA ALA A 151 -17.48 3.18 19.00
C ALA A 151 -15.96 3.04 19.16
N LEU A 152 -15.49 2.32 20.20
CA LEU A 152 -14.06 2.06 20.42
C LEU A 152 -13.46 1.20 19.32
N LEU A 153 -14.18 0.18 18.83
CA LEU A 153 -13.70 -0.65 17.74
C LEU A 153 -13.57 0.14 16.44
N ILE A 154 -14.57 0.95 16.09
CA ILE A 154 -14.54 1.82 14.91
C ILE A 154 -13.37 2.82 15.03
N LEU A 155 -13.22 3.47 16.19
CA LEU A 155 -12.12 4.39 16.42
C LEU A 155 -10.76 3.71 16.29
N SER A 156 -10.61 2.49 16.81
CA SER A 156 -9.38 1.72 16.68
C SER A 156 -9.05 1.38 15.22
N PHE A 157 -10.04 1.00 14.40
CA PHE A 157 -9.84 0.80 12.95
C PHE A 157 -9.44 2.09 12.25
N VAL A 158 -10.06 3.22 12.56
CA VAL A 158 -9.70 4.53 11.99
C VAL A 158 -8.25 4.87 12.29
N VAL A 159 -7.81 4.70 13.53
CA VAL A 159 -6.42 4.94 13.92
C VAL A 159 -5.46 3.99 13.20
N THR A 160 -5.75 2.69 13.18
CA THR A 160 -4.90 1.68 12.54
C THR A 160 -4.76 1.93 11.05
N LEU A 161 -5.87 2.10 10.31
CA LEU A 161 -5.86 2.38 8.87
C LEU A 161 -5.18 3.72 8.54
N GLY A 162 -5.33 4.70 9.44
CA GLY A 162 -4.65 5.99 9.34
C GLY A 162 -3.13 5.85 9.46
N LEU A 163 -2.65 5.17 10.50
CA LEU A 163 -1.22 4.93 10.73
C LEU A 163 -0.60 4.09 9.60
N GLU A 164 -1.24 2.98 9.22
CA GLU A 164 -0.79 2.13 8.11
C GLU A 164 -0.64 2.88 6.79
N SER A 165 -1.47 3.88 6.55
CA SER A 165 -1.37 4.69 5.34
C SER A 165 -0.02 5.41 5.22
N TYR A 166 0.64 5.69 6.35
CA TYR A 166 1.93 6.37 6.39
C TYR A 166 3.10 5.44 6.73
N ILE A 167 2.89 4.34 7.44
CA ILE A 167 3.95 3.39 7.83
C ILE A 167 4.63 2.79 6.60
N TRP A 168 3.88 2.16 5.71
CA TRP A 168 4.42 1.45 4.55
C TRP A 168 5.15 2.38 3.57
N PRO A 169 4.61 3.56 3.21
CA PRO A 169 5.34 4.53 2.40
C PRO A 169 6.65 5.01 3.02
N GLN A 170 6.69 5.22 4.34
CA GLN A 170 7.93 5.65 5.00
C GLN A 170 8.99 4.57 4.98
N ILE A 171 8.64 3.31 5.24
CA ILE A 171 9.57 2.17 5.12
C ILE A 171 10.10 2.04 3.69
N ALA A 172 9.25 2.27 2.70
CA ALA A 172 9.64 2.18 1.29
C ALA A 172 10.59 3.30 0.85
N LEU A 173 10.45 4.50 1.41
CA LEU A 173 11.13 5.71 0.96
C LEU A 173 12.29 6.15 1.83
N LEU A 174 12.27 5.84 3.12
CA LEU A 174 13.12 6.46 4.13
C LEU A 174 13.80 5.40 4.99
N ASP A 175 15.07 5.58 5.27
CA ASP A 175 15.84 4.76 6.22
C ASP A 175 15.67 5.36 7.63
N LEU A 176 14.55 5.07 8.28
CA LEU A 176 14.21 5.61 9.59
C LEU A 176 14.09 4.49 10.63
N PRO A 177 14.52 4.73 11.89
CA PRO A 177 14.27 3.78 12.96
C PRO A 177 12.76 3.67 13.25
N LEU A 178 12.33 2.52 13.79
CA LEU A 178 10.92 2.21 14.09
C LEU A 178 10.20 3.35 14.83
N TYR A 179 10.84 3.90 15.86
CA TYR A 179 10.28 5.03 16.61
C TYR A 179 10.01 6.25 15.71
N GLY A 180 10.94 6.56 14.80
CA GLY A 180 10.78 7.64 13.83
C GLY A 180 9.61 7.40 12.88
N ILE A 181 9.47 6.18 12.35
CA ILE A 181 8.36 5.78 11.47
C ILE A 181 7.01 5.95 12.20
N LEU A 182 6.87 5.41 13.41
CA LEU A 182 5.63 5.49 14.19
C LEU A 182 5.28 6.94 14.58
N LYS A 183 6.27 7.69 15.08
CA LYS A 183 6.10 9.11 15.43
C LYS A 183 5.68 9.93 14.23
N ASN A 184 6.36 9.79 13.10
CA ASN A 184 6.05 10.53 11.88
C ASN A 184 4.69 10.13 11.32
N SER A 185 4.34 8.84 11.36
CA SER A 185 3.02 8.35 10.93
C SER A 185 1.90 8.99 11.74
N LEU A 186 2.06 9.09 13.06
CA LEU A 186 1.08 9.75 13.93
C LEU A 186 0.99 11.26 13.64
N LEU A 187 2.13 11.94 13.50
CA LEU A 187 2.15 13.38 13.21
C LEU A 187 1.55 13.70 11.83
N LEU A 188 1.83 12.89 10.82
CA LEU A 188 1.25 13.06 9.48
C LEU A 188 -0.24 12.74 9.46
N PHE A 189 -0.66 11.68 10.16
CA PHE A 189 -2.07 11.31 10.31
C PHE A 189 -2.88 12.46 10.90
N LEU A 190 -2.43 13.05 12.00
CA LEU A 190 -3.11 14.15 12.69
C LEU A 190 -2.93 15.48 11.96
N GLY A 191 -1.72 15.79 11.47
CA GLY A 191 -1.41 17.05 10.81
C GLY A 191 -2.09 17.24 9.46
N TYR A 192 -2.41 16.13 8.76
CA TYR A 192 -3.12 16.15 7.49
C TYR A 192 -4.44 15.37 7.56
N LEU A 193 -5.17 15.54 8.66
CA LEU A 193 -6.37 14.77 8.98
C LEU A 193 -7.39 14.65 7.83
N PRO A 194 -7.76 15.70 7.07
CA PRO A 194 -8.73 15.56 5.97
C PRO A 194 -8.28 14.57 4.87
N ARG A 195 -6.98 14.56 4.54
CA ARG A 195 -6.43 13.64 3.55
C ARG A 195 -6.28 12.22 4.09
N SER A 196 -5.91 12.11 5.35
CA SER A 196 -5.85 10.84 6.07
C SER A 196 -7.23 10.19 6.14
N LEU A 197 -8.27 10.96 6.47
CA LEU A 197 -9.66 10.48 6.46
C LEU A 197 -10.11 10.05 5.06
N GLY A 198 -9.69 10.76 4.01
CA GLY A 198 -9.93 10.35 2.64
C GLY A 198 -9.29 8.99 2.31
N ALA A 199 -8.03 8.78 2.69
CA ALA A 199 -7.34 7.50 2.51
C ALA A 199 -7.97 6.36 3.33
N ILE A 200 -8.40 6.66 4.56
CA ILE A 200 -9.12 5.70 5.43
C ILE A 200 -10.46 5.33 4.80
N ALA A 201 -11.23 6.32 4.34
CA ALA A 201 -12.54 6.08 3.71
C ALA A 201 -12.42 5.16 2.49
N ILE A 202 -11.42 5.37 1.64
CA ILE A 202 -11.15 4.50 0.48
C ILE A 202 -10.88 3.05 0.92
N LYS A 203 -10.01 2.85 1.90
CA LYS A 203 -9.71 1.52 2.44
C LYS A 203 -10.93 0.89 3.11
N ALA A 204 -11.68 1.67 3.92
CA ALA A 204 -12.86 1.20 4.63
C ALA A 204 -13.98 0.78 3.65
N VAL A 205 -14.22 1.57 2.60
CA VAL A 205 -15.19 1.22 1.55
C VAL A 205 -14.80 -0.06 0.84
N TYR A 206 -13.53 -0.21 0.47
CA TYR A 206 -13.05 -1.42 -0.22
C TYR A 206 -13.18 -2.66 0.67
N TRP A 207 -12.61 -2.64 1.88
CA TRP A 207 -12.66 -3.79 2.79
C TRP A 207 -14.06 -4.05 3.31
N GLY A 208 -14.85 -3.01 3.53
CA GLY A 208 -16.28 -3.12 3.88
C GLY A 208 -17.07 -3.80 2.78
N ALA A 209 -16.84 -3.46 1.51
CA ALA A 209 -17.48 -4.13 0.38
C ALA A 209 -17.04 -5.61 0.28
N ILE A 210 -15.76 -5.93 0.49
CA ILE A 210 -15.28 -7.32 0.52
C ILE A 210 -16.02 -8.13 1.59
N LEU A 211 -16.19 -7.58 2.79
CA LEU A 211 -16.90 -8.26 3.89
C LEU A 211 -18.39 -8.37 3.64
N LEU A 212 -19.02 -7.30 3.14
CA LEU A 212 -20.48 -7.25 2.92
C LEU A 212 -20.94 -8.26 1.85
N PHE A 213 -20.17 -8.40 0.79
CA PHE A 213 -20.48 -9.31 -0.33
C PHE A 213 -19.77 -10.66 -0.24
N PHE A 214 -19.23 -11.01 0.92
CA PHE A 214 -18.69 -12.36 1.16
C PHE A 214 -19.81 -13.41 1.04
N PRO A 215 -19.61 -14.60 0.39
CA PRO A 215 -18.34 -15.12 -0.16
C PRO A 215 -18.07 -14.74 -1.64
N LEU A 216 -18.94 -14.04 -2.33
CA LEU A 216 -18.78 -13.69 -3.76
C LEU A 216 -17.47 -12.94 -4.05
N THR A 217 -17.05 -12.10 -3.13
CA THR A 217 -15.84 -11.29 -3.23
C THR A 217 -14.54 -12.08 -3.09
N THR A 218 -14.59 -13.33 -2.62
CA THR A 218 -13.39 -14.20 -2.56
C THR A 218 -12.81 -14.49 -3.93
N ILE A 219 -13.63 -14.49 -4.99
CA ILE A 219 -13.18 -14.70 -6.37
C ILE A 219 -12.40 -13.47 -6.87
N ILE A 220 -12.81 -12.27 -6.46
CA ILE A 220 -12.24 -11.01 -6.93
C ILE A 220 -11.00 -10.63 -6.09
N LEU A 221 -10.95 -11.05 -4.83
CA LEU A 221 -9.90 -10.68 -3.89
C LEU A 221 -8.46 -10.97 -4.38
N PRO A 222 -8.11 -12.10 -5.02
CA PRO A 222 -6.76 -12.32 -5.54
C PRO A 222 -6.34 -11.33 -6.63
N PHE A 223 -7.29 -10.74 -7.34
CA PHE A 223 -7.02 -9.79 -8.43
C PHE A 223 -6.94 -8.34 -7.94
N THR A 224 -7.79 -7.95 -7.02
CA THR A 224 -7.89 -6.58 -6.52
C THR A 224 -7.11 -6.35 -5.24
N ASN A 225 -7.06 -7.33 -4.37
CA ASN A 225 -6.32 -7.43 -3.11
C ASN A 225 -5.93 -6.09 -2.45
N PHE A 226 -4.67 -5.94 -2.02
CA PHE A 226 -4.18 -4.75 -1.31
C PHE A 226 -3.83 -3.57 -2.22
N TRP A 227 -3.51 -3.80 -3.51
CA TRP A 227 -3.09 -2.72 -4.40
C TRP A 227 -4.23 -1.77 -4.77
N LEU A 228 -5.46 -2.30 -4.95
CA LEU A 228 -6.58 -1.48 -5.37
C LEU A 228 -6.98 -0.41 -4.35
N PRO A 229 -7.10 -0.69 -3.05
CA PRO A 229 -7.32 0.35 -2.06
C PRO A 229 -6.06 1.18 -1.76
N MET A 230 -4.85 0.61 -1.90
CA MET A 230 -3.61 1.33 -1.61
C MET A 230 -3.31 2.43 -2.61
N LEU A 231 -3.51 2.20 -3.91
CA LEU A 231 -3.19 3.18 -4.96
C LEU A 231 -3.95 4.51 -4.77
N PRO A 232 -5.28 4.56 -4.70
CA PRO A 232 -5.98 5.83 -4.50
C PRO A 232 -5.75 6.40 -3.09
N ALA A 233 -5.56 5.57 -2.06
CA ALA A 233 -5.22 6.04 -0.73
C ALA A 233 -3.86 6.76 -0.72
N LEU A 234 -2.82 6.18 -1.36
CA LEU A 234 -1.52 6.82 -1.50
C LEU A 234 -1.59 8.09 -2.36
N LEU A 235 -2.40 8.12 -3.40
CA LEU A 235 -2.62 9.35 -4.19
C LEU A 235 -3.17 10.49 -3.31
N CYS A 236 -4.05 10.22 -2.37
CA CYS A 236 -4.58 11.21 -1.43
C CYS A 236 -3.51 11.77 -0.49
N ILE A 237 -2.60 10.92 0.01
CA ILE A 237 -1.60 11.31 1.01
C ILE A 237 -0.22 11.60 0.41
N TYR A 238 -0.03 11.40 -0.89
CA TYR A 238 1.27 11.61 -1.54
C TYR A 238 1.80 13.04 -1.39
N GLN A 239 0.93 14.04 -1.51
CA GLN A 239 1.33 15.43 -1.39
C GLN A 239 1.84 15.80 0.03
N PRO A 240 1.19 15.40 1.15
CA PRO A 240 1.77 15.49 2.48
C PRO A 240 3.15 14.84 2.61
N LEU A 241 3.29 13.61 2.13
CA LEU A 241 4.56 12.88 2.16
C LEU A 241 5.66 13.63 1.41
N ASN A 242 5.38 14.06 0.18
CA ASN A 242 6.35 14.80 -0.63
C ASN A 242 6.72 16.15 -0.01
N LYS A 243 5.76 16.86 0.60
CA LYS A 243 6.02 18.15 1.27
C LYS A 243 6.89 18.00 2.51
N CYS A 244 6.66 16.95 3.32
CA CYS A 244 7.39 16.77 4.57
C CYS A 244 8.77 16.14 4.37
N PHE A 245 8.94 15.26 3.38
CA PHE A 245 10.19 14.53 3.15
C PHE A 245 10.96 14.96 1.90
N THR A 246 10.48 16.00 1.18
CA THR A 246 11.13 16.54 -0.04
C THR A 246 11.54 15.46 -1.06
N ILE A 247 10.70 14.44 -1.22
CA ILE A 247 11.00 13.21 -1.96
C ILE A 247 11.42 13.49 -3.40
N GLU A 248 10.70 14.36 -4.11
CA GLU A 248 11.02 14.68 -5.50
C GLU A 248 12.30 15.51 -5.65
N LEU A 249 12.63 16.37 -4.68
CA LEU A 249 13.87 17.15 -4.70
C LEU A 249 15.10 16.26 -4.48
N SER A 250 15.03 15.30 -3.58
CA SER A 250 16.12 14.36 -3.34
C SER A 250 16.44 13.52 -4.57
N LEU A 251 15.42 13.11 -5.33
CA LEU A 251 15.59 12.35 -6.58
C LEU A 251 16.25 13.18 -7.68
N ILE A 252 15.90 14.46 -7.81
CA ILE A 252 16.53 15.37 -8.80
C ILE A 252 18.02 15.53 -8.48
N HIS A 253 18.40 15.65 -7.22
CA HIS A 253 19.80 15.75 -6.83
C HIS A 253 20.59 14.47 -7.13
N ILE A 254 20.01 13.29 -6.89
CA ILE A 254 20.63 11.99 -7.20
C ILE A 254 20.78 11.83 -8.73
N SER A 255 19.77 12.17 -9.52
CA SER A 255 19.84 12.10 -10.99
C SER A 255 20.93 13.01 -11.55
N ARG A 256 21.02 14.26 -11.09
CA ARG A 256 22.09 15.20 -11.50
C ARG A 256 23.49 14.74 -11.10
N ALA A 257 23.64 14.14 -9.92
CA ALA A 257 24.92 13.58 -9.49
C ALA A 257 25.36 12.41 -10.38
N HIS A 258 24.42 11.55 -10.81
CA HIS A 258 24.73 10.46 -11.75
C HIS A 258 25.05 10.96 -13.17
N GLU A 259 24.43 12.03 -13.64
CA GLU A 259 24.77 12.63 -14.93
C GLU A 259 26.15 13.25 -14.92
N THR A 260 26.53 13.96 -13.85
CA THR A 260 27.87 14.52 -13.70
C THR A 260 28.96 13.44 -13.63
N LEU A 261 28.71 12.30 -13.00
CA LEU A 261 29.64 11.16 -12.96
C LEU A 261 29.76 10.39 -14.29
N ARG A 262 28.79 10.50 -15.19
CA ARG A 262 28.86 9.91 -16.54
C ARG A 262 29.69 10.75 -17.53
N HIS A 263 29.92 12.01 -17.22
CA HIS A 263 30.68 12.95 -18.04
C HIS A 263 32.13 13.14 -17.57
N LEU A 264 32.54 12.46 -16.49
CA LEU A 264 33.93 12.31 -16.02
C LEU A 264 34.48 10.95 -16.42
#